data_1530f79aeeffe075e154ee35e2f357d5
#
_entry.id   1530f79aeeffe075e154ee35e2f357d5
#
_cell.length_a   1.000
_cell.length_b   1.000
_cell.length_c   1.000
_cell.angle_alpha   90.00
_cell.angle_beta   90.00
_cell.angle_gamma   90.00
#
_symmetry.space_group_name_H-M   'P 1'
#
loop_
_entity.id
_entity.type
_entity.pdbx_description
1 polymer ?
#
loop_
_entity_poly.entity_id
_entity_poly.type
_entity_poly.pdbx_seq_one_letter_code
_entity_poly.pdbx_strand_id
1 'polypeptide(L)'
;MSSANALGAPLSNLSPPLARQQALRPEVNEAHVRFIGLGKTYPGQDQPALHGIDLNIRRGEIFGIIGRSGAGKSSLLRTINRLEQPSQGRVLIDQVDIAAFDEQRLVALRRRIGMIFQHFNLMSAKTVWQNIELPLKVAGVPQAERHRKVRELLALVGLAHKHDVYPAQLSGGQKQRVGIARALVHDPEILLCDEATSALDPETTASILELLRDINQRLGLTVVLITHEMAVIRDICHRVVVLERGEVVEQGEVWRVFGTPRHEVTRTLLAPLQARLPAALQASLRPEPGKGAAVVLRLSLLGEPALSDLFADLGGRVRLLQGGIETIGVHALGQLILSVQDSPHEVSHLLERARSWAEDAEVLGYVV
;
A
#
# COMPACT_ATOMS: atom_id res chain seq x y z
N MET A 1 -25.17 18.29 21.96
CA MET A 1 -25.67 17.08 22.63
C MET A 1 -25.63 15.95 21.63
N SER A 2 -24.57 15.23 21.76
CA SER A 2 -24.42 13.77 21.69
C SER A 2 -24.99 13.09 20.46
N SER A 3 -24.16 12.90 19.45
CA SER A 3 -24.29 11.84 18.42
C SER A 3 -22.98 11.02 18.45
N ALA A 4 -22.91 10.16 19.45
CA ALA A 4 -21.89 9.13 19.54
C ALA A 4 -22.53 7.78 19.22
N ASN A 5 -21.75 6.93 18.57
CA ASN A 5 -21.93 5.47 18.43
C ASN A 5 -23.01 4.93 17.49
N ALA A 6 -22.61 4.78 16.21
CA ALA A 6 -23.04 3.65 15.39
C ALA A 6 -21.81 2.85 14.95
N LEU A 7 -20.97 2.47 15.90
CA LEU A 7 -19.93 1.45 15.71
C LEU A 7 -20.53 0.08 16.00
N GLY A 8 -20.75 -0.68 14.93
CA GLY A 8 -20.62 -2.12 14.82
C GLY A 8 -21.31 -2.99 15.86
N ALA A 9 -22.38 -3.64 15.44
CA ALA A 9 -22.78 -4.91 16.07
C ALA A 9 -21.58 -5.88 16.04
N PRO A 10 -21.29 -6.61 17.12
CA PRO A 10 -20.21 -7.57 17.16
C PRO A 10 -20.46 -8.68 16.13
N LEU A 11 -19.49 -8.91 15.24
CA LEU A 11 -19.51 -9.96 14.20
C LEU A 11 -19.41 -11.39 14.77
N SER A 12 -19.73 -11.59 16.06
CA SER A 12 -19.80 -12.91 16.71
C SER A 12 -20.83 -13.86 16.09
N ASN A 13 -21.65 -13.39 15.15
CA ASN A 13 -22.68 -14.17 14.45
C ASN A 13 -22.37 -14.46 12.98
N LEU A 14 -21.10 -14.30 12.52
CA LEU A 14 -20.71 -14.79 11.22
C LEU A 14 -20.64 -16.31 11.26
N SER A 15 -21.50 -16.95 10.45
CA SER A 15 -21.54 -18.41 10.34
C SER A 15 -20.20 -19.00 9.90
N PRO A 16 -19.81 -20.23 10.36
CA PRO A 16 -18.51 -20.84 10.17
C PRO A 16 -17.89 -20.94 8.78
N PRO A 17 -18.57 -20.70 7.63
CA PRO A 17 -17.86 -20.66 6.34
C PRO A 17 -16.98 -19.43 6.13
N LEU A 18 -17.24 -18.30 6.82
CA LEU A 18 -16.35 -17.13 6.78
C LEU A 18 -15.20 -17.24 7.80
N ALA A 19 -15.43 -18.00 8.88
CA ALA A 19 -14.37 -18.47 9.76
C ALA A 19 -13.88 -19.81 9.22
N ARG A 20 -12.99 -19.83 8.21
CA ARG A 20 -12.21 -21.04 7.93
C ARG A 20 -11.63 -21.50 9.25
N GLN A 21 -11.97 -22.75 9.63
CA GLN A 21 -11.36 -23.46 10.74
C GLN A 21 -9.88 -23.11 10.77
N GLN A 22 -9.34 -22.81 11.95
CA GLN A 22 -7.92 -22.67 12.26
C GLN A 22 -7.21 -24.04 12.06
N ALA A 23 -7.30 -24.57 10.84
CA ALA A 23 -6.46 -25.65 10.39
C ALA A 23 -5.11 -25.03 10.08
N LEU A 24 -4.15 -25.20 11.02
CA LEU A 24 -2.71 -25.01 10.84
C LEU A 24 -2.38 -23.79 9.98
N ARG A 25 -2.12 -22.64 10.60
CA ARG A 25 -1.52 -21.49 9.91
C ARG A 25 -0.25 -22.03 9.25
N PRO A 26 -0.17 -22.09 7.90
CA PRO A 26 1.11 -22.34 7.27
C PRO A 26 2.07 -21.27 7.77
N GLU A 27 3.34 -21.61 7.92
CA GLU A 27 4.34 -20.66 8.39
C GLU A 27 4.21 -19.36 7.61
N VAL A 28 4.14 -18.23 8.31
CA VAL A 28 3.86 -16.85 7.77
C VAL A 28 4.84 -16.42 6.67
N ASN A 29 5.75 -17.27 6.26
CA ASN A 29 6.82 -17.00 5.32
C ASN A 29 6.64 -17.65 3.94
N GLU A 30 5.53 -18.38 3.70
CA GLU A 30 5.32 -19.09 2.45
C GLU A 30 4.74 -18.14 1.37
N ALA A 31 5.36 -18.14 0.18
CA ALA A 31 4.92 -17.32 -0.93
C ALA A 31 3.53 -17.77 -1.42
N HIS A 32 2.52 -16.90 -1.32
CA HIS A 32 1.19 -17.12 -1.86
C HIS A 32 1.15 -16.86 -3.38
N VAL A 33 1.82 -15.78 -3.81
CA VAL A 33 2.02 -15.46 -5.23
C VAL A 33 3.50 -15.30 -5.48
N ARG A 34 4.01 -15.95 -6.54
CA ARG A 34 5.41 -15.86 -6.93
C ARG A 34 5.52 -15.57 -8.43
N PHE A 35 6.30 -14.58 -8.77
CA PHE A 35 6.69 -14.26 -10.14
C PHE A 35 8.13 -14.73 -10.37
N ILE A 36 8.37 -15.38 -11.50
CA ILE A 36 9.68 -15.92 -11.87
C ILE A 36 10.01 -15.45 -13.27
N GLY A 37 10.96 -14.50 -13.38
CA GLY A 37 11.42 -13.93 -14.64
C GLY A 37 10.27 -13.39 -15.51
N LEU A 38 9.22 -12.83 -14.86
CA LEU A 38 8.00 -12.45 -15.57
C LEU A 38 8.26 -11.29 -16.53
N GLY A 39 7.83 -11.46 -17.78
CA GLY A 39 7.85 -10.43 -18.81
C GLY A 39 6.49 -10.31 -19.52
N LYS A 40 6.17 -9.09 -19.96
CA LYS A 40 4.96 -8.81 -20.75
C LYS A 40 5.28 -7.80 -21.83
N THR A 41 5.04 -8.19 -23.08
CA THR A 41 5.07 -7.30 -24.23
C THR A 41 3.68 -7.28 -24.86
N TYR A 42 3.15 -6.10 -25.16
CA TYR A 42 1.88 -5.95 -25.86
C TYR A 42 2.09 -5.93 -27.38
N PRO A 43 1.15 -6.45 -28.17
CA PRO A 43 1.24 -6.37 -29.62
C PRO A 43 1.41 -4.94 -30.12
N GLY A 44 2.38 -4.72 -31.01
CA GLY A 44 2.67 -3.40 -31.58
C GLY A 44 3.50 -2.48 -30.69
N GLN A 45 4.02 -2.96 -29.56
CA GLN A 45 4.97 -2.23 -28.73
C GLN A 45 6.37 -2.84 -28.83
N ASP A 46 7.40 -2.02 -29.10
CA ASP A 46 8.79 -2.45 -29.19
C ASP A 46 9.41 -2.68 -27.78
N GLN A 47 8.90 -1.99 -26.77
CA GLN A 47 9.39 -2.14 -25.38
C GLN A 47 8.43 -2.99 -24.55
N PRO A 48 8.95 -3.91 -23.74
CA PRO A 48 8.13 -4.70 -22.83
C PRO A 48 7.55 -3.80 -21.73
N ALA A 49 6.28 -4.04 -21.41
CA ALA A 49 5.61 -3.40 -20.26
C ALA A 49 6.09 -3.97 -18.92
N LEU A 50 6.60 -5.22 -18.93
CA LEU A 50 7.25 -5.87 -17.78
C LEU A 50 8.45 -6.67 -18.31
N HIS A 51 9.54 -6.64 -17.54
CA HIS A 51 10.78 -7.31 -17.90
C HIS A 51 11.47 -7.91 -16.67
N GLY A 52 11.69 -9.23 -16.68
CA GLY A 52 12.50 -9.94 -15.69
C GLY A 52 12.01 -9.78 -14.25
N ILE A 53 10.68 -9.74 -14.01
CA ILE A 53 10.14 -9.54 -12.67
C ILE A 53 10.30 -10.82 -11.85
N ASP A 54 11.10 -10.76 -10.78
CA ASP A 54 11.22 -11.75 -9.73
C ASP A 54 10.70 -11.20 -8.42
N LEU A 55 9.57 -11.72 -7.93
CA LEU A 55 8.86 -11.18 -6.78
C LEU A 55 8.08 -12.26 -6.04
N ASN A 56 8.04 -12.16 -4.71
CA ASN A 56 7.24 -13.02 -3.84
C ASN A 56 6.29 -12.20 -2.99
N ILE A 57 5.01 -12.57 -2.98
CA ILE A 57 3.98 -12.02 -2.10
C ILE A 57 3.61 -13.11 -1.10
N ARG A 58 3.71 -12.80 0.20
CA ARG A 58 3.47 -13.77 1.28
C ARG A 58 1.96 -13.94 1.52
N ARG A 59 1.58 -15.09 2.05
CA ARG A 59 0.18 -15.32 2.43
C ARG A 59 -0.23 -14.40 3.58
N GLY A 60 -1.40 -13.78 3.45
CA GLY A 60 -1.98 -12.89 4.46
C GLY A 60 -1.34 -11.51 4.56
N GLU A 61 -0.32 -11.17 3.76
CA GLU A 61 0.23 -9.82 3.76
C GLU A 61 -0.61 -8.84 2.92
N ILE A 62 -0.50 -7.55 3.26
CA ILE A 62 -0.92 -6.44 2.39
C ILE A 62 0.34 -5.96 1.68
N PHE A 63 0.38 -6.16 0.37
CA PHE A 63 1.53 -5.88 -0.49
C PHE A 63 1.25 -4.71 -1.42
N GLY A 64 2.11 -3.70 -1.40
CA GLY A 64 2.01 -2.51 -2.23
C GLY A 64 2.82 -2.60 -3.52
N ILE A 65 2.26 -2.12 -4.64
CA ILE A 65 2.98 -1.94 -5.91
C ILE A 65 2.92 -0.45 -6.25
N ILE A 66 4.06 0.22 -6.26
CA ILE A 66 4.18 1.65 -6.58
C ILE A 66 5.08 1.87 -7.79
N GLY A 67 5.04 3.07 -8.34
CA GLY A 67 5.83 3.48 -9.49
C GLY A 67 5.11 4.57 -10.29
N ARG A 68 5.81 5.22 -11.20
CA ARG A 68 5.26 6.25 -12.07
C ARG A 68 4.14 5.71 -12.97
N SER A 69 3.34 6.60 -13.56
CA SER A 69 2.38 6.19 -14.60
C SER A 69 3.12 5.48 -15.75
N GLY A 70 2.54 4.38 -16.24
CA GLY A 70 3.17 3.56 -17.28
C GLY A 70 4.28 2.61 -16.81
N ALA A 71 4.60 2.53 -15.52
CA ALA A 71 5.66 1.65 -15.00
C ALA A 71 5.33 0.14 -15.07
N GLY A 72 4.12 -0.27 -15.50
CA GLY A 72 3.73 -1.67 -15.62
C GLY A 72 2.90 -2.21 -14.44
N LYS A 73 2.53 -1.38 -13.46
CA LYS A 73 1.82 -1.81 -12.22
C LYS A 73 0.54 -2.61 -12.50
N SER A 74 -0.39 -2.06 -13.27
CA SER A 74 -1.67 -2.74 -13.58
C SER A 74 -1.44 -3.99 -14.45
N SER A 75 -0.45 -3.98 -15.33
CA SER A 75 -0.06 -5.17 -16.09
C SER A 75 0.40 -6.29 -15.14
N LEU A 76 1.29 -5.97 -14.17
CA LEU A 76 1.75 -6.92 -13.17
C LEU A 76 0.59 -7.49 -12.34
N LEU A 77 -0.28 -6.60 -11.79
CA LEU A 77 -1.43 -7.02 -10.99
C LEU A 77 -2.34 -7.99 -11.77
N ARG A 78 -2.65 -7.67 -13.03
CA ARG A 78 -3.57 -8.44 -13.87
C ARG A 78 -3.01 -9.78 -14.33
N THR A 79 -1.71 -10.02 -14.19
CA THR A 79 -1.16 -11.37 -14.42
C THR A 79 -1.53 -12.35 -13.32
N ILE A 80 -1.80 -11.88 -12.08
CA ILE A 80 -2.17 -12.74 -10.95
C ILE A 80 -3.50 -13.49 -11.21
N ASN A 81 -4.49 -12.80 -11.78
CA ASN A 81 -5.79 -13.39 -12.12
C ASN A 81 -5.88 -13.83 -13.60
N ARG A 82 -4.73 -13.78 -14.30
CA ARG A 82 -4.60 -14.07 -15.73
C ARG A 82 -5.62 -13.32 -16.61
N LEU A 83 -5.93 -12.07 -16.26
CA LEU A 83 -6.54 -11.11 -17.18
C LEU A 83 -5.52 -10.64 -18.22
N GLU A 84 -4.24 -10.57 -17.82
CA GLU A 84 -3.10 -10.40 -18.70
C GLU A 84 -2.27 -11.68 -18.70
N GLN A 85 -1.98 -12.21 -19.88
CA GLN A 85 -1.10 -13.37 -20.01
C GLN A 85 0.34 -12.90 -20.14
N PRO A 86 1.27 -13.43 -19.32
CA PRO A 86 2.71 -13.18 -19.50
C PRO A 86 3.18 -13.55 -20.90
N SER A 87 4.14 -12.81 -21.45
CA SER A 87 4.85 -13.16 -22.67
C SER A 87 6.06 -14.06 -22.38
N GLN A 88 6.62 -13.92 -21.16
CA GLN A 88 7.76 -14.69 -20.68
C GLN A 88 7.62 -14.92 -19.17
N GLY A 89 8.36 -15.89 -18.65
CA GLY A 89 8.36 -16.23 -17.23
C GLY A 89 7.08 -16.90 -16.77
N ARG A 90 6.87 -16.94 -15.45
CA ARG A 90 5.76 -17.68 -14.83
C ARG A 90 5.18 -16.93 -13.65
N VAL A 91 3.89 -17.15 -13.39
CA VAL A 91 3.18 -16.78 -12.17
C VAL A 91 2.73 -18.04 -11.46
N LEU A 92 3.16 -18.21 -10.22
CA LEU A 92 2.73 -19.31 -9.38
C LEU A 92 1.80 -18.79 -8.27
N ILE A 93 0.71 -19.52 -8.05
CA ILE A 93 -0.19 -19.32 -6.90
C ILE A 93 -0.21 -20.62 -6.12
N ASP A 94 0.12 -20.59 -4.83
CA ASP A 94 0.33 -21.79 -4.01
C ASP A 94 1.29 -22.80 -4.68
N GLN A 95 2.40 -22.31 -5.22
CA GLN A 95 3.42 -23.07 -5.96
C GLN A 95 2.92 -23.71 -7.26
N VAL A 96 1.68 -23.46 -7.68
CA VAL A 96 1.11 -23.99 -8.93
C VAL A 96 1.23 -22.94 -10.03
N ASP A 97 1.84 -23.31 -11.16
CA ASP A 97 1.94 -22.45 -12.34
C ASP A 97 0.56 -22.31 -13.00
N ILE A 98 0.06 -21.06 -13.08
CA ILE A 98 -1.25 -20.78 -13.65
C ILE A 98 -1.24 -20.64 -15.16
N ALA A 99 -0.07 -20.70 -15.82
CA ALA A 99 0.05 -20.54 -17.27
C ALA A 99 -0.66 -21.67 -18.03
N ALA A 100 -0.60 -22.89 -17.51
CA ALA A 100 -1.17 -24.09 -18.12
C ALA A 100 -2.66 -24.33 -17.78
N PHE A 101 -3.32 -23.40 -17.07
CA PHE A 101 -4.72 -23.58 -16.69
C PHE A 101 -5.64 -23.46 -17.91
N ASP A 102 -6.51 -24.45 -18.08
CA ASP A 102 -7.64 -24.39 -18.99
C ASP A 102 -8.73 -23.42 -18.48
N GLU A 103 -9.78 -23.22 -19.27
CA GLU A 103 -10.85 -22.29 -18.93
C GLU A 103 -11.56 -22.64 -17.61
N GLN A 104 -11.76 -23.93 -17.34
CA GLN A 104 -12.43 -24.36 -16.10
C GLN A 104 -11.57 -24.06 -14.87
N ARG A 105 -10.28 -24.34 -14.93
CA ARG A 105 -9.31 -24.02 -13.87
C ARG A 105 -9.16 -22.50 -13.68
N LEU A 106 -9.22 -21.72 -14.78
CA LEU A 106 -9.19 -20.28 -14.70
C LEU A 106 -10.42 -19.70 -14.01
N VAL A 107 -11.60 -20.23 -14.31
CA VAL A 107 -12.83 -19.83 -13.61
C VAL A 107 -12.72 -20.16 -12.13
N ALA A 108 -12.21 -21.34 -11.76
CA ALA A 108 -11.97 -21.71 -10.37
C ALA A 108 -10.94 -20.79 -9.69
N LEU A 109 -9.83 -20.49 -10.36
CA LEU A 109 -8.82 -19.55 -9.87
C LEU A 109 -9.41 -18.15 -9.61
N ARG A 110 -10.15 -17.61 -10.59
CA ARG A 110 -10.74 -16.26 -10.48
C ARG A 110 -11.78 -16.15 -9.38
N ARG A 111 -12.41 -17.25 -8.93
CA ARG A 111 -13.25 -17.27 -7.73
C ARG A 111 -12.44 -17.15 -6.44
N ARG A 112 -11.18 -17.62 -6.43
CA ARG A 112 -10.25 -17.48 -5.29
C ARG A 112 -9.61 -16.08 -5.24
N ILE A 113 -9.81 -15.25 -6.27
CA ILE A 113 -9.19 -13.93 -6.41
C ILE A 113 -10.28 -12.88 -6.57
N GLY A 114 -10.51 -12.05 -5.55
CA GLY A 114 -11.35 -10.87 -5.65
C GLY A 114 -10.61 -9.73 -6.35
N MET A 115 -11.33 -8.87 -7.06
CA MET A 115 -10.74 -7.68 -7.67
C MET A 115 -11.60 -6.45 -7.44
N ILE A 116 -10.97 -5.38 -6.97
CA ILE A 116 -11.52 -4.05 -6.80
C ILE A 116 -10.91 -3.17 -7.88
N PHE A 117 -11.76 -2.47 -8.63
CA PHE A 117 -11.37 -1.63 -9.77
C PHE A 117 -11.40 -0.15 -9.43
N GLN A 118 -10.60 0.65 -10.08
CA GLN A 118 -10.51 2.10 -9.94
C GLN A 118 -11.87 2.81 -10.12
N HIS A 119 -12.68 2.38 -11.09
CA HIS A 119 -13.98 2.99 -11.43
C HIS A 119 -15.18 2.22 -10.89
N PHE A 120 -15.03 1.49 -9.77
CA PHE A 120 -16.05 0.67 -9.09
C PHE A 120 -16.66 -0.44 -9.97
N ASN A 121 -16.84 -0.24 -11.27
CA ASN A 121 -17.43 -1.15 -12.26
C ASN A 121 -18.77 -1.75 -11.78
N LEU A 122 -19.61 -0.92 -11.14
CA LEU A 122 -20.96 -1.32 -10.73
C LEU A 122 -21.92 -1.25 -11.91
N MET A 123 -22.82 -2.22 -11.99
CA MET A 123 -23.88 -2.21 -12.96
C MET A 123 -24.93 -1.17 -12.56
N SER A 124 -25.05 -0.08 -13.33
CA SER A 124 -25.92 1.06 -13.04
C SER A 124 -27.41 0.69 -12.99
N ALA A 125 -27.83 -0.28 -13.80
CA ALA A 125 -29.20 -0.79 -13.86
C ALA A 125 -29.54 -1.83 -12.78
N LYS A 126 -28.63 -2.10 -11.83
CA LYS A 126 -28.82 -3.06 -10.74
C LYS A 126 -28.69 -2.37 -9.39
N THR A 127 -29.50 -2.82 -8.42
CA THR A 127 -29.38 -2.35 -7.04
C THR A 127 -28.05 -2.79 -6.40
N VAL A 128 -27.73 -2.26 -5.22
CA VAL A 128 -26.60 -2.69 -4.41
C VAL A 128 -26.64 -4.19 -4.17
N TRP A 129 -27.77 -4.72 -3.72
CA TRP A 129 -27.99 -6.14 -3.55
C TRP A 129 -27.64 -6.94 -4.80
N GLN A 130 -28.24 -6.56 -5.93
CA GLN A 130 -28.07 -7.25 -7.20
C GLN A 130 -26.62 -7.20 -7.73
N ASN A 131 -25.91 -6.11 -7.48
CA ASN A 131 -24.49 -6.00 -7.83
C ASN A 131 -23.62 -7.00 -7.05
N ILE A 132 -23.91 -7.20 -5.75
CA ILE A 132 -23.16 -8.14 -4.90
C ILE A 132 -23.59 -9.58 -5.19
N GLU A 133 -24.87 -9.83 -5.42
CA GLU A 133 -25.42 -11.18 -5.67
C GLU A 133 -24.98 -11.77 -7.01
N LEU A 134 -24.76 -10.94 -8.02
CA LEU A 134 -24.58 -11.35 -9.41
C LEU A 134 -23.51 -12.44 -9.61
N PRO A 135 -22.30 -12.33 -9.06
CA PRO A 135 -21.28 -13.38 -9.25
C PRO A 135 -21.73 -14.75 -8.72
N LEU A 136 -22.43 -14.78 -7.59
CA LEU A 136 -22.99 -16.03 -7.04
C LEU A 136 -24.10 -16.60 -7.91
N LYS A 137 -24.95 -15.73 -8.47
CA LYS A 137 -26.02 -16.14 -9.39
C LYS A 137 -25.44 -16.77 -10.66
N VAL A 138 -24.40 -16.15 -11.23
CA VAL A 138 -23.67 -16.69 -12.40
C VAL A 138 -22.98 -18.02 -12.07
N ALA A 139 -22.51 -18.17 -10.83
CA ALA A 139 -21.90 -19.41 -10.34
C ALA A 139 -22.90 -20.53 -10.05
N GLY A 140 -24.23 -20.30 -10.20
CA GLY A 140 -25.26 -21.29 -9.93
C GLY A 140 -25.53 -21.55 -8.44
N VAL A 141 -25.09 -20.67 -7.53
CA VAL A 141 -25.29 -20.84 -6.08
C VAL A 141 -26.78 -20.77 -5.74
N PRO A 142 -27.34 -21.65 -4.88
CA PRO A 142 -28.75 -21.63 -4.49
C PRO A 142 -29.19 -20.28 -3.87
N GLN A 143 -30.44 -19.87 -4.12
CA GLN A 143 -30.96 -18.57 -3.72
C GLN A 143 -30.81 -18.28 -2.22
N ALA A 144 -31.15 -19.27 -1.38
CA ALA A 144 -31.09 -19.12 0.08
C ALA A 144 -29.65 -18.80 0.55
N GLU A 145 -28.66 -19.47 -0.03
CA GLU A 145 -27.23 -19.25 0.26
C GLU A 145 -26.76 -17.89 -0.26
N ARG A 146 -27.13 -17.50 -1.49
CA ARG A 146 -26.83 -16.17 -2.04
C ARG A 146 -27.37 -15.07 -1.12
N HIS A 147 -28.64 -15.18 -0.70
CA HIS A 147 -29.27 -14.17 0.15
C HIS A 147 -28.62 -14.08 1.53
N ARG A 148 -28.20 -15.22 2.12
CA ARG A 148 -27.44 -15.21 3.36
C ARG A 148 -26.11 -14.47 3.19
N LYS A 149 -25.33 -14.85 2.15
CA LYS A 149 -24.01 -14.28 1.87
C LYS A 149 -24.05 -12.78 1.60
N VAL A 150 -25.01 -12.32 0.80
CA VAL A 150 -25.16 -10.89 0.47
C VAL A 150 -25.49 -10.09 1.73
N ARG A 151 -26.36 -10.59 2.62
CA ARG A 151 -26.66 -9.91 3.90
C ARG A 151 -25.42 -9.79 4.79
N GLU A 152 -24.65 -10.86 4.91
CA GLU A 152 -23.40 -10.86 5.69
C GLU A 152 -22.41 -9.83 5.15
N LEU A 153 -22.22 -9.78 3.83
CA LEU A 153 -21.30 -8.83 3.19
C LEU A 153 -21.79 -7.38 3.29
N LEU A 154 -23.08 -7.14 3.14
CA LEU A 154 -23.67 -5.81 3.34
C LEU A 154 -23.48 -5.30 4.77
N ALA A 155 -23.63 -6.19 5.77
CA ALA A 155 -23.33 -5.85 7.15
C ALA A 155 -21.85 -5.56 7.35
N LEU A 156 -20.95 -6.38 6.78
CA LEU A 156 -19.49 -6.21 6.85
C LEU A 156 -19.04 -4.84 6.34
N VAL A 157 -19.61 -4.39 5.20
CA VAL A 157 -19.24 -3.11 4.61
C VAL A 157 -20.08 -1.92 5.11
N GLY A 158 -21.02 -2.15 6.06
CA GLY A 158 -21.85 -1.11 6.67
C GLY A 158 -22.96 -0.55 5.77
N LEU A 159 -23.43 -1.34 4.78
CA LEU A 159 -24.44 -0.92 3.81
C LEU A 159 -25.76 -1.72 3.88
N ALA A 160 -26.05 -2.38 5.00
CA ALA A 160 -27.26 -3.18 5.16
C ALA A 160 -28.55 -2.38 4.86
N HIS A 161 -28.60 -1.10 5.22
CA HIS A 161 -29.73 -0.19 5.01
C HIS A 161 -29.83 0.38 3.59
N LYS A 162 -28.86 0.08 2.71
CA LYS A 162 -28.76 0.58 1.33
C LYS A 162 -28.96 -0.52 0.27
N HIS A 163 -29.45 -1.70 0.63
CA HIS A 163 -29.49 -2.87 -0.25
C HIS A 163 -30.32 -2.68 -1.54
N ASP A 164 -31.41 -1.90 -1.48
CA ASP A 164 -32.30 -1.66 -2.62
C ASP A 164 -31.97 -0.39 -3.42
N VAL A 165 -30.91 0.35 -3.03
CA VAL A 165 -30.50 1.61 -3.67
C VAL A 165 -29.69 1.31 -4.93
N TYR A 166 -29.82 2.16 -5.95
CA TYR A 166 -29.03 2.08 -7.19
C TYR A 166 -27.69 2.83 -7.07
N PRO A 167 -26.65 2.42 -7.84
CA PRO A 167 -25.34 3.07 -7.79
C PRO A 167 -25.35 4.59 -7.98
N ALA A 168 -26.27 5.13 -8.78
CA ALA A 168 -26.39 6.58 -9.00
C ALA A 168 -26.72 7.37 -7.72
N GLN A 169 -27.32 6.71 -6.72
CA GLN A 169 -27.76 7.30 -5.44
C GLN A 169 -26.71 7.13 -4.32
N LEU A 170 -25.54 6.58 -4.64
CA LEU A 170 -24.45 6.31 -3.69
C LEU A 170 -23.32 7.34 -3.82
N SER A 171 -22.71 7.69 -2.67
CA SER A 171 -21.42 8.41 -2.66
C SER A 171 -20.30 7.54 -3.24
N GLY A 172 -19.15 8.14 -3.57
CA GLY A 172 -17.96 7.42 -4.04
C GLY A 172 -17.52 6.31 -3.08
N GLY A 173 -17.43 6.62 -1.78
CA GLY A 173 -17.07 5.65 -0.75
C GLY A 173 -18.10 4.53 -0.59
N GLN A 174 -19.39 4.83 -0.72
CA GLN A 174 -20.42 3.79 -0.70
C GLN A 174 -20.33 2.87 -1.93
N LYS A 175 -20.07 3.42 -3.13
CA LYS A 175 -19.81 2.62 -4.34
C LYS A 175 -18.61 1.71 -4.14
N GLN A 176 -17.53 2.22 -3.52
CA GLN A 176 -16.33 1.44 -3.22
C GLN A 176 -16.64 0.29 -2.26
N ARG A 177 -17.40 0.53 -1.20
CA ARG A 177 -17.83 -0.50 -0.26
C ARG A 177 -18.67 -1.60 -0.93
N VAL A 178 -19.52 -1.25 -1.90
CA VAL A 178 -20.24 -2.24 -2.74
C VAL A 178 -19.25 -3.04 -3.60
N GLY A 179 -18.26 -2.38 -4.19
CA GLY A 179 -17.18 -3.04 -4.94
C GLY A 179 -16.39 -4.03 -4.10
N ILE A 180 -16.05 -3.65 -2.86
CA ILE A 180 -15.39 -4.53 -1.88
C ILE A 180 -16.28 -5.74 -1.55
N ALA A 181 -17.54 -5.52 -1.20
CA ALA A 181 -18.48 -6.61 -0.90
C ALA A 181 -18.61 -7.59 -2.07
N ARG A 182 -18.72 -7.08 -3.31
CA ARG A 182 -18.78 -7.91 -4.52
C ARG A 182 -17.49 -8.70 -4.74
N ALA A 183 -16.33 -8.11 -4.47
CA ALA A 183 -15.05 -8.80 -4.61
C ALA A 183 -14.87 -9.94 -3.58
N LEU A 184 -15.52 -9.84 -2.42
CA LEU A 184 -15.45 -10.83 -1.34
C LEU A 184 -16.49 -11.96 -1.47
N VAL A 185 -17.39 -11.91 -2.44
CA VAL A 185 -18.59 -12.77 -2.47
C VAL A 185 -18.31 -14.27 -2.58
N HIS A 186 -17.17 -14.63 -3.18
CA HIS A 186 -16.71 -16.02 -3.34
C HIS A 186 -15.73 -16.48 -2.26
N ASP A 187 -15.59 -15.77 -1.14
CA ASP A 187 -14.60 -16.05 -0.10
C ASP A 187 -13.16 -16.17 -0.67
N PRO A 188 -12.67 -15.14 -1.38
CA PRO A 188 -11.38 -15.20 -2.03
C PRO A 188 -10.26 -15.37 -1.01
N GLU A 189 -9.10 -15.81 -1.49
CA GLU A 189 -7.85 -15.88 -0.72
C GLU A 189 -6.93 -14.70 -1.02
N ILE A 190 -7.10 -14.11 -2.21
CA ILE A 190 -6.34 -12.96 -2.69
C ILE A 190 -7.31 -11.85 -3.07
N LEU A 191 -7.01 -10.62 -2.69
CA LEU A 191 -7.75 -9.43 -3.08
C LEU A 191 -6.82 -8.47 -3.84
N LEU A 192 -7.14 -8.23 -5.10
CA LEU A 192 -6.42 -7.30 -5.96
C LEU A 192 -7.12 -5.94 -5.93
N CYS A 193 -6.39 -4.87 -5.65
CA CYS A 193 -6.89 -3.50 -5.57
C CYS A 193 -6.15 -2.64 -6.61
N ASP A 194 -6.80 -2.35 -7.73
CA ASP A 194 -6.28 -1.50 -8.80
C ASP A 194 -6.75 -0.06 -8.56
N GLU A 195 -5.92 0.76 -7.91
CA GLU A 195 -6.19 2.16 -7.53
C GLU A 195 -7.53 2.37 -6.80
N ALA A 196 -7.81 1.54 -5.81
CA ALA A 196 -9.10 1.45 -5.12
C ALA A 196 -9.54 2.72 -4.37
N THR A 197 -8.65 3.69 -4.14
CA THR A 197 -8.93 4.93 -3.38
C THR A 197 -8.76 6.21 -4.19
N SER A 198 -8.23 6.15 -5.41
CA SER A 198 -7.84 7.32 -6.20
C SER A 198 -8.96 8.32 -6.55
N ALA A 199 -10.22 7.89 -6.45
CA ALA A 199 -11.41 8.72 -6.73
C ALA A 199 -12.16 9.16 -5.46
N LEU A 200 -11.54 9.03 -4.27
CA LEU A 200 -12.15 9.30 -2.98
C LEU A 200 -11.49 10.49 -2.29
N ASP A 201 -12.23 11.16 -1.44
CA ASP A 201 -11.68 12.17 -0.53
C ASP A 201 -10.86 11.53 0.59
N PRO A 202 -9.98 12.28 1.29
CA PRO A 202 -9.07 11.72 2.28
C PRO A 202 -9.76 11.00 3.45
N GLU A 203 -10.89 11.51 3.96
CA GLU A 203 -11.63 10.90 5.06
C GLU A 203 -12.24 9.57 4.63
N THR A 204 -12.86 9.55 3.46
CA THR A 204 -13.40 8.32 2.85
C THR A 204 -12.28 7.31 2.57
N THR A 205 -11.12 7.76 2.06
CA THR A 205 -9.95 6.92 1.86
C THR A 205 -9.52 6.23 3.16
N ALA A 206 -9.34 6.98 4.24
CA ALA A 206 -8.98 6.42 5.54
C ALA A 206 -9.97 5.34 6.00
N SER A 207 -11.27 5.60 5.85
CA SER A 207 -12.34 4.65 6.20
C SER A 207 -12.32 3.36 5.36
N ILE A 208 -11.98 3.46 4.07
CA ILE A 208 -11.83 2.28 3.19
C ILE A 208 -10.56 1.49 3.54
N LEU A 209 -9.46 2.17 3.86
CA LEU A 209 -8.21 1.51 4.27
C LEU A 209 -8.37 0.75 5.59
N GLU A 210 -9.07 1.34 6.55
CA GLU A 210 -9.42 0.67 7.81
C GLU A 210 -10.27 -0.59 7.55
N LEU A 211 -11.28 -0.50 6.69
CA LEU A 211 -12.09 -1.65 6.28
C LEU A 211 -11.24 -2.74 5.62
N LEU A 212 -10.31 -2.39 4.72
CA LEU A 212 -9.41 -3.36 4.07
C LEU A 212 -8.46 -4.03 5.08
N ARG A 213 -7.94 -3.27 6.04
CA ARG A 213 -7.10 -3.80 7.13
C ARG A 213 -7.89 -4.78 8.01
N ASP A 214 -9.10 -4.42 8.39
CA ASP A 214 -10.02 -5.29 9.15
C ASP A 214 -10.29 -6.60 8.41
N ILE A 215 -10.60 -6.52 7.12
CA ILE A 215 -10.87 -7.68 6.26
C ILE A 215 -9.61 -8.56 6.16
N ASN A 216 -8.44 -7.97 5.93
CA ASN A 216 -7.18 -8.71 5.88
C ASN A 216 -6.92 -9.47 7.18
N GLN A 217 -7.05 -8.80 8.33
CA GLN A 217 -6.77 -9.40 9.64
C GLN A 217 -7.77 -10.51 10.00
N ARG A 218 -9.07 -10.28 9.76
CA ARG A 218 -10.13 -11.23 10.14
C ARG A 218 -10.21 -12.44 9.23
N LEU A 219 -10.02 -12.24 7.93
CA LEU A 219 -10.16 -13.30 6.94
C LEU A 219 -8.82 -13.92 6.52
N GLY A 220 -7.68 -13.37 6.94
CA GLY A 220 -6.36 -13.82 6.53
C GLY A 220 -6.08 -13.63 5.04
N LEU A 221 -6.75 -12.65 4.39
CA LEU A 221 -6.62 -12.40 2.97
C LEU A 221 -5.22 -11.86 2.62
N THR A 222 -4.67 -12.32 1.51
CA THR A 222 -3.54 -11.63 0.86
C THR A 222 -4.08 -10.49 0.03
N VAL A 223 -3.63 -9.27 0.29
CA VAL A 223 -4.07 -8.07 -0.44
C VAL A 223 -2.93 -7.56 -1.30
N VAL A 224 -3.16 -7.34 -2.58
CA VAL A 224 -2.20 -6.70 -3.50
C VAL A 224 -2.78 -5.37 -3.96
N LEU A 225 -2.12 -4.28 -3.60
CA LEU A 225 -2.61 -2.92 -3.77
C LEU A 225 -1.74 -2.13 -4.73
N ILE A 226 -2.34 -1.54 -5.76
CA ILE A 226 -1.73 -0.50 -6.58
C ILE A 226 -2.27 0.85 -6.16
N THR A 227 -1.40 1.82 -5.96
CA THR A 227 -1.74 3.22 -5.75
C THR A 227 -0.59 4.14 -6.14
N HIS A 228 -0.91 5.37 -6.45
CA HIS A 228 0.05 6.47 -6.57
C HIS A 228 0.12 7.33 -5.29
N GLU A 229 -0.70 7.02 -4.29
CA GLU A 229 -0.75 7.69 -3.00
C GLU A 229 0.20 7.01 -2.01
N MET A 230 1.38 7.59 -1.78
CA MET A 230 2.40 7.00 -0.90
C MET A 230 1.91 6.88 0.55
N ALA A 231 1.05 7.80 1.01
CA ALA A 231 0.42 7.72 2.33
C ALA A 231 -0.37 6.42 2.52
N VAL A 232 -1.12 5.98 1.48
CA VAL A 232 -1.86 4.71 1.50
C VAL A 232 -0.93 3.52 1.72
N ILE A 233 0.20 3.47 0.99
CA ILE A 233 1.20 2.40 1.14
C ILE A 233 1.76 2.37 2.55
N ARG A 234 2.16 3.54 3.05
CA ARG A 234 2.70 3.71 4.41
C ARG A 234 1.73 3.20 5.47
N ASP A 235 0.45 3.52 5.31
CA ASP A 235 -0.55 3.30 6.34
C ASP A 235 -0.97 1.83 6.46
N ILE A 236 -1.08 1.07 5.35
CA ILE A 236 -1.62 -0.29 5.43
C ILE A 236 -0.72 -1.40 4.90
N CYS A 237 0.29 -1.12 4.09
CA CYS A 237 1.10 -2.17 3.48
C CYS A 237 2.21 -2.66 4.43
N HIS A 238 2.48 -3.96 4.40
CA HIS A 238 3.59 -4.57 5.13
C HIS A 238 4.88 -4.48 4.30
N ARG A 239 4.79 -4.78 3.00
CA ARG A 239 5.90 -4.72 2.04
C ARG A 239 5.46 -3.98 0.79
N VAL A 240 6.44 -3.45 0.08
CA VAL A 240 6.24 -2.69 -1.15
C VAL A 240 7.27 -3.08 -2.20
N VAL A 241 6.87 -3.00 -3.46
CA VAL A 241 7.76 -3.03 -4.63
C VAL A 241 7.61 -1.73 -5.42
N VAL A 242 8.75 -1.21 -5.85
CA VAL A 242 8.85 -0.02 -6.71
C VAL A 242 9.15 -0.48 -8.12
N LEU A 243 8.28 -0.12 -9.06
CA LEU A 243 8.46 -0.41 -10.48
C LEU A 243 8.86 0.86 -11.23
N GLU A 244 9.81 0.70 -12.13
CA GLU A 244 10.17 1.69 -13.15
C GLU A 244 10.37 0.99 -14.49
N ARG A 245 9.71 1.49 -15.55
CA ARG A 245 9.86 0.99 -16.93
C ARG A 245 9.75 -0.54 -17.06
N GLY A 246 8.85 -1.14 -16.28
CA GLY A 246 8.62 -2.57 -16.31
C GLY A 246 9.57 -3.43 -15.47
N GLU A 247 10.48 -2.84 -14.71
CA GLU A 247 11.45 -3.52 -13.87
C GLU A 247 11.23 -3.23 -12.39
N VAL A 248 11.68 -4.15 -11.51
CA VAL A 248 11.74 -3.93 -10.07
C VAL A 248 13.02 -3.18 -9.75
N VAL A 249 12.90 -1.94 -9.28
CA VAL A 249 14.05 -1.12 -8.90
C VAL A 249 14.32 -1.13 -7.40
N GLU A 250 13.30 -1.36 -6.59
CA GLU A 250 13.44 -1.51 -5.14
C GLU A 250 12.29 -2.33 -4.57
N GLN A 251 12.54 -3.12 -3.52
CA GLN A 251 11.52 -3.87 -2.80
C GLN A 251 11.94 -4.11 -1.35
N GLY A 252 10.96 -4.19 -0.46
CA GLY A 252 11.24 -4.46 0.95
C GLY A 252 10.04 -4.20 1.86
N GLU A 253 10.29 -4.25 3.16
CA GLU A 253 9.34 -3.79 4.16
C GLU A 253 9.12 -2.29 4.03
N VAL A 254 7.86 -1.84 4.17
CA VAL A 254 7.51 -0.44 3.91
C VAL A 254 8.36 0.51 4.75
N TRP A 255 8.56 0.21 6.04
CA TRP A 255 9.37 1.05 6.92
C TRP A 255 10.83 1.21 6.43
N ARG A 256 11.43 0.16 5.82
CA ARG A 256 12.79 0.24 5.26
C ARG A 256 12.83 1.07 3.98
N VAL A 257 11.93 0.77 3.03
CA VAL A 257 11.89 1.47 1.74
C VAL A 257 11.55 2.94 1.92
N PHE A 258 10.69 3.28 2.89
CA PHE A 258 10.30 4.66 3.18
C PHE A 258 11.32 5.40 4.05
N GLY A 259 11.95 4.71 5.00
CA GLY A 259 12.95 5.31 5.89
C GLY A 259 14.30 5.54 5.20
N THR A 260 14.74 4.58 4.37
CA THR A 260 16.05 4.60 3.69
C THR A 260 15.92 4.21 2.22
N PRO A 261 15.25 5.03 1.39
CA PRO A 261 15.10 4.73 -0.04
C PRO A 261 16.44 4.73 -0.75
N ARG A 262 16.75 3.62 -1.42
CA ARG A 262 18.04 3.40 -2.08
C ARG A 262 18.04 3.88 -3.52
N HIS A 263 16.94 3.64 -4.24
CA HIS A 263 16.83 4.01 -5.65
C HIS A 263 16.33 5.45 -5.83
N GLU A 264 16.82 6.15 -6.83
CA GLU A 264 16.45 7.56 -7.12
C GLU A 264 14.95 7.73 -7.37
N VAL A 265 14.35 6.79 -8.09
CA VAL A 265 12.90 6.78 -8.34
C VAL A 265 12.11 6.69 -7.05
N THR A 266 12.54 5.83 -6.11
CA THR A 266 11.91 5.72 -4.79
C THR A 266 12.01 7.04 -4.03
N ARG A 267 13.18 7.67 -4.00
CA ARG A 267 13.37 9.00 -3.37
C ARG A 267 12.43 10.03 -3.98
N THR A 268 12.32 10.05 -5.31
CA THR A 268 11.43 10.98 -6.03
C THR A 268 9.95 10.74 -5.69
N LEU A 269 9.51 9.49 -5.63
CA LEU A 269 8.14 9.12 -5.27
C LEU A 269 7.80 9.49 -3.81
N LEU A 270 8.77 9.35 -2.91
CA LEU A 270 8.59 9.64 -1.48
C LEU A 270 8.83 11.11 -1.13
N ALA A 271 9.44 11.91 -2.01
CA ALA A 271 9.73 13.32 -1.76
C ALA A 271 8.54 14.17 -1.26
N PRO A 272 7.27 13.93 -1.68
CA PRO A 272 6.13 14.66 -1.14
C PRO A 272 5.84 14.39 0.34
N LEU A 273 6.28 13.24 0.88
CA LEU A 273 6.10 12.86 2.29
C LEU A 273 7.25 13.34 3.19
N GLN A 274 8.37 13.72 2.59
CA GLN A 274 9.54 14.15 3.37
C GLN A 274 9.32 15.53 3.99
N ALA A 275 9.91 15.74 5.16
CA ALA A 275 9.99 17.05 5.80
C ALA A 275 10.66 18.05 4.84
N ARG A 276 9.95 19.17 4.56
CA ARG A 276 10.46 20.23 3.68
C ARG A 276 10.82 21.43 4.52
N LEU A 277 11.97 22.03 4.23
CA LEU A 277 12.29 23.33 4.82
C LEU A 277 11.18 24.35 4.48
N PRO A 278 10.82 25.23 5.43
CA PRO A 278 10.01 26.41 5.14
C PRO A 278 10.57 27.18 3.95
N ALA A 279 9.72 27.66 3.05
CA ALA A 279 10.15 28.34 1.82
C ALA A 279 11.14 29.48 2.05
N ALA A 280 10.95 30.27 3.13
CA ALA A 280 11.86 31.36 3.52
C ALA A 280 13.27 30.82 3.86
N LEU A 281 13.34 29.70 4.56
CA LEU A 281 14.62 29.08 4.94
C LEU A 281 15.30 28.43 3.73
N GLN A 282 14.52 27.81 2.86
CA GLN A 282 15.04 27.22 1.62
C GLN A 282 15.62 28.29 0.70
N ALA A 283 15.02 29.49 0.62
CA ALA A 283 15.52 30.63 -0.14
C ALA A 283 16.81 31.23 0.44
N SER A 284 17.08 31.05 1.74
CA SER A 284 18.27 31.56 2.42
C SER A 284 19.44 30.56 2.44
N LEU A 285 19.22 29.31 1.99
CA LEU A 285 20.28 28.33 1.89
C LEU A 285 21.34 28.71 0.85
N ARG A 286 22.60 28.61 1.26
CA ARG A 286 23.78 28.81 0.39
C ARG A 286 24.51 27.49 0.23
N PRO A 287 25.05 27.19 -0.98
CA PRO A 287 25.82 25.97 -1.19
C PRO A 287 27.19 25.97 -0.50
N GLU A 288 27.74 27.17 -0.22
CA GLU A 288 29.06 27.34 0.38
C GLU A 288 28.96 27.97 1.77
N PRO A 289 29.87 27.59 2.70
CA PRO A 289 29.91 28.15 4.04
C PRO A 289 30.32 29.63 4.02
N GLY A 290 29.50 30.51 4.59
CA GLY A 290 29.87 31.89 4.88
C GLY A 290 30.46 32.03 6.28
N LYS A 291 31.08 33.20 6.57
CA LYS A 291 31.62 33.48 7.90
C LYS A 291 30.52 33.46 8.94
N GLY A 292 30.60 32.58 9.94
CA GLY A 292 29.61 32.42 10.99
C GLY A 292 28.33 31.72 10.55
N ALA A 293 28.30 31.09 9.38
CA ALA A 293 27.13 30.36 8.89
C ALA A 293 26.91 29.07 9.68
N ALA A 294 25.64 28.75 9.93
CA ALA A 294 25.23 27.46 10.45
C ALA A 294 25.08 26.44 9.32
N VAL A 295 25.59 25.23 9.50
CA VAL A 295 25.33 24.12 8.58
C VAL A 295 23.92 23.57 8.82
N VAL A 296 23.17 23.31 7.74
CA VAL A 296 21.84 22.71 7.80
C VAL A 296 21.94 21.24 7.41
N LEU A 297 21.59 20.36 8.34
CA LEU A 297 21.63 18.91 8.18
C LEU A 297 20.22 18.34 8.09
N ARG A 298 20.01 17.38 7.21
CA ARG A 298 18.85 16.48 7.25
C ARG A 298 19.30 15.12 7.78
N LEU A 299 18.55 14.59 8.75
CA LEU A 299 18.77 13.29 9.36
C LEU A 299 17.55 12.41 9.15
N SER A 300 17.77 11.17 8.70
CA SER A 300 16.75 10.12 8.66
C SER A 300 17.01 9.14 9.79
N LEU A 301 16.10 9.06 10.74
CA LEU A 301 16.24 8.30 11.98
C LEU A 301 15.42 7.04 11.93
N LEU A 302 15.94 5.96 12.50
CA LEU A 302 15.21 4.73 12.79
C LEU A 302 15.13 4.56 14.31
N GLY A 303 13.89 4.46 14.84
CA GLY A 303 13.66 4.45 16.29
C GLY A 303 13.49 5.86 16.86
N GLU A 304 13.54 5.94 18.19
CA GLU A 304 13.37 7.18 18.96
C GLU A 304 14.71 7.53 19.64
N PRO A 305 15.64 8.23 18.97
CA PRO A 305 16.89 8.60 19.59
C PRO A 305 16.66 9.66 20.68
N ALA A 306 17.48 9.62 21.72
CA ALA A 306 17.54 10.69 22.70
C ALA A 306 18.07 11.97 22.03
N LEU A 307 17.20 12.91 21.68
CA LEU A 307 17.58 14.14 20.96
C LEU A 307 18.58 14.99 21.75
N SER A 308 18.55 14.96 23.10
CA SER A 308 19.54 15.61 23.95
C SER A 308 20.96 15.12 23.68
N ASP A 309 21.12 13.81 23.53
CA ASP A 309 22.43 13.19 23.35
C ASP A 309 22.94 13.41 21.91
N LEU A 310 22.05 13.32 20.94
CA LEU A 310 22.33 13.71 19.55
C LEU A 310 22.84 15.17 19.47
N PHE A 311 22.14 16.11 20.12
CA PHE A 311 22.50 17.53 20.08
C PHE A 311 23.83 17.79 20.80
N ALA A 312 24.05 17.12 21.94
CA ALA A 312 25.32 17.20 22.66
C ALA A 312 26.49 16.66 21.84
N ASP A 313 26.25 15.57 21.10
CA ASP A 313 27.28 14.94 20.27
C ASP A 313 27.64 15.78 19.04
N LEU A 314 26.69 16.46 18.40
CA LEU A 314 26.95 17.37 17.28
C LEU A 314 27.73 18.62 17.71
N GLY A 315 27.62 19.02 18.97
CA GLY A 315 28.32 20.18 19.54
C GLY A 315 27.84 21.52 19.00
N GLY A 316 28.28 22.62 19.63
CA GLY A 316 27.88 23.97 19.25
C GLY A 316 26.41 24.29 19.56
N ARG A 317 25.83 25.22 18.81
CA ARG A 317 24.40 25.59 18.92
C ARG A 317 23.57 24.83 17.92
N VAL A 318 22.89 23.78 18.39
CA VAL A 318 21.96 22.98 17.56
C VAL A 318 20.54 23.52 17.69
N ARG A 319 19.88 23.78 16.56
CA ARG A 319 18.47 24.17 16.51
C ARG A 319 17.69 23.20 15.64
N LEU A 320 16.57 22.70 16.13
CA LEU A 320 15.62 21.97 15.32
C LEU A 320 14.84 22.97 14.45
N LEU A 321 15.00 22.87 13.14
CA LEU A 321 14.31 23.71 12.16
C LEU A 321 12.98 23.09 11.75
N GLN A 322 12.98 21.78 11.55
CA GLN A 322 11.80 20.98 11.28
C GLN A 322 12.06 19.53 11.69
N GLY A 323 11.02 18.82 12.07
CA GLY A 323 11.13 17.40 12.35
C GLY A 323 9.79 16.76 12.66
N GLY A 324 9.73 15.47 12.48
CA GLY A 324 8.61 14.62 12.83
C GLY A 324 9.08 13.19 13.00
N ILE A 325 8.40 12.48 13.92
CA ILE A 325 8.55 11.03 14.09
C ILE A 325 7.21 10.42 13.73
N GLU A 326 7.23 9.49 12.81
CA GLU A 326 6.05 8.75 12.36
C GLU A 326 6.24 7.27 12.64
N THR A 327 5.17 6.55 12.92
CA THR A 327 5.22 5.10 13.14
C THR A 327 4.71 4.37 11.91
N ILE A 328 5.54 3.48 11.32
CA ILE A 328 5.15 2.57 10.24
C ILE A 328 5.17 1.14 10.80
N GLY A 329 3.98 0.56 10.98
CA GLY A 329 3.85 -0.69 11.70
C GLY A 329 4.28 -0.55 13.16
N VAL A 330 5.39 -1.18 13.53
CA VAL A 330 6.00 -1.09 14.89
C VAL A 330 7.29 -0.27 14.90
N HIS A 331 7.67 0.31 13.77
CA HIS A 331 8.94 1.03 13.61
C HIS A 331 8.70 2.54 13.62
N ALA A 332 9.36 3.24 14.53
CA ALA A 332 9.42 4.70 14.52
C ALA A 332 10.42 5.17 13.47
N LEU A 333 10.01 6.04 12.59
CA LEU A 333 10.81 6.69 11.56
C LEU A 333 10.81 8.18 11.80
N GLY A 334 11.97 8.78 11.97
CA GLY A 334 12.12 10.22 12.19
C GLY A 334 12.82 10.91 11.03
N GLN A 335 12.37 12.11 10.70
CA GLN A 335 13.15 13.02 9.89
C GLN A 335 13.34 14.30 10.66
N LEU A 336 14.60 14.71 10.81
CA LEU A 336 14.96 15.96 11.46
C LEU A 336 15.74 16.85 10.49
N ILE A 337 15.43 18.13 10.47
CA ILE A 337 16.23 19.16 9.83
C ILE A 337 16.77 20.06 10.94
N LEU A 338 18.08 20.08 11.08
CA LEU A 338 18.78 20.78 12.15
C LEU A 338 19.67 21.86 11.55
N SER A 339 19.86 22.97 12.26
CA SER A 339 21.00 23.86 12.00
C SER A 339 22.01 23.73 13.13
N VAL A 340 23.29 23.62 12.78
CA VAL A 340 24.40 23.52 13.71
C VAL A 340 25.33 24.70 13.47
N GLN A 341 25.50 25.55 14.49
CA GLN A 341 26.35 26.75 14.45
C GLN A 341 27.44 26.67 15.54
N ASP A 342 28.61 27.22 15.25
CA ASP A 342 29.74 27.26 16.18
C ASP A 342 30.16 25.86 16.71
N SER A 343 29.99 24.82 15.89
CA SER A 343 30.47 23.48 16.23
C SER A 343 31.98 23.45 16.26
N PRO A 344 32.60 22.71 17.20
CA PRO A 344 34.05 22.48 17.20
C PRO A 344 34.48 21.54 16.09
N HIS A 345 33.56 20.91 15.38
CA HIS A 345 33.79 19.90 14.34
C HIS A 345 33.71 20.49 12.94
N GLU A 346 34.59 20.02 12.04
CA GLU A 346 34.43 20.26 10.62
C GLU A 346 33.16 19.55 10.08
N VAL A 347 32.62 20.03 8.97
CA VAL A 347 31.36 19.52 8.39
C VAL A 347 31.43 18.03 8.06
N SER A 348 32.57 17.53 7.57
CA SER A 348 32.81 16.11 7.33
C SER A 348 32.64 15.28 8.60
N HIS A 349 33.25 15.73 9.68
CA HIS A 349 33.16 15.07 10.98
C HIS A 349 31.77 15.19 11.63
N LEU A 350 31.09 16.34 11.44
CA LEU A 350 29.68 16.50 11.83
C LEU A 350 28.77 15.48 11.14
N LEU A 351 29.00 15.22 9.83
CA LEU A 351 28.26 14.20 9.09
C LEU A 351 28.54 12.79 9.61
N GLU A 352 29.79 12.47 9.92
CA GLU A 352 30.14 11.17 10.51
C GLU A 352 29.46 10.95 11.85
N ARG A 353 29.46 11.97 12.72
CA ARG A 353 28.77 11.93 14.00
C ARG A 353 27.25 11.82 13.80
N ALA A 354 26.67 12.61 12.92
CA ALA A 354 25.25 12.51 12.59
C ALA A 354 24.86 11.11 12.09
N ARG A 355 25.70 10.47 11.28
CA ARG A 355 25.49 9.09 10.79
C ARG A 355 25.63 8.03 11.86
N SER A 356 26.28 8.30 13.01
CA SER A 356 26.24 7.36 14.13
C SER A 356 24.89 7.30 14.86
N TRP A 357 24.04 8.32 14.66
CA TRP A 357 22.71 8.44 15.23
C TRP A 357 21.58 8.22 14.24
N ALA A 358 21.89 8.33 12.94
CA ALA A 358 20.90 8.30 11.86
C ALA A 358 21.31 7.28 10.79
N GLU A 359 20.32 6.67 10.16
CA GLU A 359 20.52 5.77 9.00
C GLU A 359 21.05 6.53 7.78
N ASP A 360 20.68 7.83 7.66
CA ASP A 360 21.22 8.73 6.63
C ASP A 360 21.36 10.16 7.17
N ALA A 361 22.40 10.85 6.74
CA ALA A 361 22.64 12.25 7.07
C ALA A 361 23.23 12.97 5.85
N GLU A 362 22.65 14.10 5.49
CA GLU A 362 23.09 14.94 4.38
C GLU A 362 23.16 16.42 4.75
N VAL A 363 24.04 17.16 4.09
CA VAL A 363 24.11 18.63 4.19
C VAL A 363 23.15 19.22 3.15
N LEU A 364 22.17 20.02 3.62
CA LEU A 364 21.24 20.74 2.73
C LEU A 364 21.84 22.08 2.26
N GLY A 365 22.77 22.64 3.00
CA GLY A 365 23.42 23.91 2.74
C GLY A 365 23.77 24.66 4.01
N TYR A 366 23.98 25.97 3.89
CA TYR A 366 24.38 26.85 4.97
C TYR A 366 23.43 28.04 5.11
N VAL A 367 23.19 28.49 6.33
CA VAL A 367 22.40 29.70 6.63
C VAL A 367 23.21 30.65 7.50
N VAL A 368 23.04 31.96 7.28
CA VAL A 368 23.73 33.02 8.06
C VAL A 368 22.80 33.57 9.12
#